data_3e0a02adaf7c1da312e8e550e75f8f27
#
_entry.id   3e0a02adaf7c1da312e8e550e75f8f27
#
_cell.length_a   1.000
_cell.length_b   1.000
_cell.length_c   1.000
_cell.angle_alpha   90.00
_cell.angle_beta   90.00
_cell.angle_gamma   90.00
#
_symmetry.space_group_name_H-M   'P 1'
#
loop_
_entity.id
_entity.type
_entity.pdbx_description
1 polymer ?
#
loop_
_entity_poly.entity_id
_entity_poly.type
_entity_poly.pdbx_seq_one_letter_code
_entity_poly.pdbx_strand_id
1 'polypeptide(L)'
;WDKYQILNDAKQIRLQVGIRGIRANQYLAKYGRKIGPDPASTDSAMIGGIIANNASGMSCGTHENSYRTIADARIILADGTILDTGDKESVMSFKKTHKDMLDKLENISRKISANPALKEKIVKKHSIKNTSGYGLNTFVDYSDGIDIIKHIIVGSEGTLAFLSDVTLNTVINPQLKATSLIIFPPIQIACEAVQVLRHEPL
;
A
#
# COMPACT_ATOMS: atom_id res chain seq x y z
N TRP A 1 17.07 -7.98 -9.45
CA TRP A 1 15.84 -7.38 -8.92
C TRP A 1 16.16 -6.11 -8.12
N ASP A 2 16.96 -5.20 -8.72
CA ASP A 2 17.48 -4.00 -8.07
C ASP A 2 17.36 -2.74 -8.95
N LYS A 3 16.63 -2.83 -10.08
CA LYS A 3 16.40 -1.69 -10.96
C LYS A 3 15.34 -0.75 -10.37
N TYR A 4 15.55 0.55 -10.59
CA TYR A 4 14.59 1.58 -10.21
C TYR A 4 14.49 2.66 -11.28
N GLN A 5 13.39 3.41 -11.24
CA GLN A 5 13.16 4.57 -12.10
C GLN A 5 12.42 5.65 -11.31
N ILE A 6 12.94 6.86 -11.34
CA ILE A 6 12.29 8.05 -10.78
C ILE A 6 11.34 8.59 -11.85
N LEU A 7 10.11 8.87 -11.47
CA LEU A 7 9.03 9.33 -12.35
C LEU A 7 8.40 10.61 -11.80
N ASN A 8 7.83 11.42 -12.72
CA ASN A 8 7.00 12.57 -12.37
C ASN A 8 7.67 13.53 -11.36
N ASP A 9 8.90 13.96 -11.65
CA ASP A 9 9.69 14.83 -10.76
C ASP A 9 9.82 14.29 -9.34
N ALA A 10 10.11 12.99 -9.25
CA ALA A 10 10.21 12.21 -8.03
C ALA A 10 8.90 12.10 -7.21
N LYS A 11 7.75 12.52 -7.74
CA LYS A 11 6.44 12.24 -7.11
C LYS A 11 6.09 10.77 -7.14
N GLN A 12 6.75 9.99 -8.02
CA GLN A 12 6.63 8.54 -8.10
C GLN A 12 8.01 7.91 -8.26
N ILE A 13 8.12 6.68 -7.79
CA ILE A 13 9.28 5.82 -8.00
C ILE A 13 8.82 4.42 -8.38
N ARG A 14 9.33 3.89 -9.49
CA ARG A 14 9.17 2.49 -9.87
C ARG A 14 10.36 1.69 -9.36
N LEU A 15 10.10 0.60 -8.69
CA LEU A 15 11.08 -0.21 -7.99
C LEU A 15 10.88 -1.70 -8.31
N GLN A 16 11.96 -2.42 -8.59
CA GLN A 16 11.96 -3.86 -8.51
C GLN A 16 11.93 -4.31 -7.05
N VAL A 17 11.26 -5.41 -6.78
CA VAL A 17 10.91 -5.86 -5.43
C VAL A 17 12.08 -6.28 -4.54
N GLY A 18 13.25 -6.55 -5.11
CA GLY A 18 14.47 -6.88 -4.37
C GLY A 18 15.21 -5.67 -3.78
N ILE A 19 14.78 -4.45 -4.09
CA ILE A 19 15.35 -3.22 -3.50
C ILE A 19 14.94 -3.14 -2.03
N ARG A 20 15.90 -2.82 -1.15
CA ARG A 20 15.60 -2.53 0.27
C ARG A 20 14.95 -1.15 0.42
N GLY A 21 14.05 -1.00 1.39
CA GLY A 21 13.34 0.27 1.64
C GLY A 21 14.29 1.45 1.86
N ILE A 22 15.36 1.26 2.62
CA ILE A 22 16.39 2.31 2.83
C ILE A 22 17.02 2.76 1.52
N ARG A 23 17.26 1.85 0.57
CA ARG A 23 17.83 2.20 -0.74
C ARG A 23 16.85 3.03 -1.57
N ALA A 24 15.57 2.70 -1.55
CA ALA A 24 14.55 3.52 -2.19
C ALA A 24 14.55 4.95 -1.63
N ASN A 25 14.65 5.10 -0.31
CA ASN A 25 14.76 6.40 0.34
C ASN A 25 16.05 7.15 -0.01
N GLN A 26 17.18 6.46 -0.13
CA GLN A 26 18.45 7.05 -0.58
C GLN A 26 18.34 7.63 -2.01
N TYR A 27 17.64 6.92 -2.93
CA TYR A 27 17.43 7.43 -4.29
C TYR A 27 16.55 8.69 -4.31
N LEU A 28 15.60 8.82 -3.38
CA LEU A 28 14.66 9.93 -3.27
C LEU A 28 15.21 11.11 -2.45
N ALA A 29 16.25 10.90 -1.65
CA ALA A 29 16.76 11.90 -0.69
C ALA A 29 17.10 13.25 -1.34
N LYS A 30 17.76 13.24 -2.51
CA LYS A 30 18.12 14.47 -3.24
C LYS A 30 16.91 15.29 -3.73
N TYR A 31 15.73 14.68 -3.74
CA TYR A 31 14.47 15.35 -4.10
C TYR A 31 13.66 15.78 -2.86
N GLY A 32 14.20 15.58 -1.64
CA GLY A 32 13.47 15.84 -0.40
C GLY A 32 12.27 14.94 -0.20
N ARG A 33 12.31 13.71 -0.75
CA ARG A 33 11.20 12.76 -0.72
C ARG A 33 11.63 11.40 -0.17
N LYS A 34 10.64 10.59 0.20
CA LYS A 34 10.79 9.20 0.65
C LYS A 34 9.63 8.35 0.15
N ILE A 35 9.73 7.02 0.27
CA ILE A 35 8.57 6.14 0.14
C ILE A 35 7.63 6.33 1.34
N GLY A 36 6.33 6.13 1.14
CA GLY A 36 5.34 6.27 2.22
C GLY A 36 5.52 5.25 3.35
N PRO A 37 5.52 3.93 3.07
CA PRO A 37 5.67 2.92 4.11
C PRO A 37 7.04 3.02 4.81
N ASP A 38 7.04 3.07 6.15
CA ASP A 38 8.22 3.26 6.98
C ASP A 38 8.35 2.23 8.11
N PRO A 39 8.29 0.91 7.82
CA PRO A 39 8.42 -0.09 8.86
C PRO A 39 9.79 0.02 9.56
N ALA A 40 9.85 -0.35 10.84
CA ALA A 40 11.09 -0.36 11.62
C ALA A 40 12.20 -1.21 10.96
N SER A 41 11.81 -2.17 10.13
CA SER A 41 12.72 -3.03 9.33
C SER A 41 13.15 -2.42 7.99
N THR A 42 12.88 -1.14 7.71
CA THR A 42 13.16 -0.49 6.40
C THR A 42 14.61 -0.69 5.94
N ASP A 43 15.55 -0.79 6.85
CA ASP A 43 16.98 -0.98 6.54
C ASP A 43 17.28 -2.35 5.92
N SER A 44 16.52 -3.36 6.26
CA SER A 44 16.71 -4.75 5.83
C SER A 44 15.59 -5.27 4.92
N ALA A 45 14.35 -4.81 5.12
CA ALA A 45 13.19 -5.27 4.38
C ALA A 45 13.24 -4.84 2.91
N MET A 46 12.96 -5.79 2.03
CA MET A 46 12.83 -5.53 0.60
C MET A 46 11.43 -4.98 0.28
N ILE A 47 11.33 -4.20 -0.78
CA ILE A 47 10.06 -3.60 -1.24
C ILE A 47 8.99 -4.67 -1.43
N GLY A 48 9.32 -5.82 -2.00
CA GLY A 48 8.35 -6.92 -2.15
C GLY A 48 7.74 -7.37 -0.82
N GLY A 49 8.54 -7.53 0.22
CA GLY A 49 8.07 -7.89 1.56
C GLY A 49 7.27 -6.76 2.22
N ILE A 50 7.71 -5.50 2.04
CA ILE A 50 6.99 -4.32 2.56
C ILE A 50 5.58 -4.25 1.95
N ILE A 51 5.44 -4.47 0.64
CA ILE A 51 4.15 -4.47 -0.05
C ILE A 51 3.32 -5.70 0.33
N ALA A 52 3.91 -6.89 0.27
CA ALA A 52 3.22 -8.14 0.55
C ALA A 52 2.62 -8.20 1.97
N ASN A 53 3.28 -7.59 2.94
CA ASN A 53 2.78 -7.48 4.31
C ASN A 53 1.93 -6.23 4.57
N ASN A 54 1.83 -5.28 3.63
CA ASN A 54 1.31 -3.92 3.87
C ASN A 54 1.98 -3.29 5.10
N ALA A 55 3.32 -3.46 5.17
CA ALA A 55 4.09 -3.03 6.33
C ALA A 55 4.01 -1.51 6.49
N SER A 56 3.80 -1.06 7.71
CA SER A 56 3.71 0.34 8.05
C SER A 56 4.41 0.62 9.38
N GLY A 57 5.01 1.78 9.49
CA GLY A 57 5.66 2.26 10.70
C GLY A 57 4.83 3.27 11.47
N MET A 58 5.50 4.03 12.34
CA MET A 58 4.84 5.02 13.20
C MET A 58 4.43 6.29 12.44
N SER A 59 5.25 6.72 11.44
CA SER A 59 4.99 7.97 10.74
C SER A 59 3.95 7.81 9.63
N CYS A 60 4.00 6.72 8.86
CA CYS A 60 3.08 6.53 7.73
C CYS A 60 1.63 6.22 8.16
N GLY A 61 1.43 5.68 9.34
CA GLY A 61 0.10 5.29 9.82
C GLY A 61 -0.68 4.45 8.81
N THR A 62 -1.96 4.78 8.63
CA THR A 62 -2.83 4.21 7.59
C THR A 62 -2.94 5.09 6.33
N HIS A 63 -2.33 6.28 6.34
CA HIS A 63 -2.48 7.29 5.27
C HIS A 63 -1.41 7.16 4.18
N GLU A 64 -0.20 6.76 4.55
CA GLU A 64 0.95 6.66 3.65
C GLU A 64 1.51 5.24 3.56
N ASN A 65 0.76 4.23 3.99
CA ASN A 65 1.16 2.83 3.89
C ASN A 65 1.21 2.34 2.42
N SER A 66 1.65 1.12 2.21
CA SER A 66 1.78 0.52 0.87
C SER A 66 0.47 0.55 0.09
N TYR A 67 -0.66 0.24 0.75
CA TYR A 67 -1.98 0.23 0.14
C TYR A 67 -2.40 1.60 -0.40
N ARG A 68 -2.07 2.68 0.31
CA ARG A 68 -2.44 4.05 -0.09
C ARG A 68 -1.48 4.68 -1.09
N THR A 69 -0.24 4.20 -1.12
CA THR A 69 0.79 4.80 -1.96
C THR A 69 1.08 4.02 -3.25
N ILE A 70 0.56 2.79 -3.39
CA ILE A 70 0.71 2.05 -4.64
C ILE A 70 -0.02 2.76 -5.80
N ALA A 71 0.75 3.11 -6.82
CA ALA A 71 0.23 3.68 -8.08
C ALA A 71 0.02 2.59 -9.11
N ASP A 72 1.06 1.76 -9.36
CA ASP A 72 1.02 0.65 -10.31
C ASP A 72 1.81 -0.54 -9.80
N ALA A 73 1.50 -1.70 -10.35
CA ALA A 73 2.19 -2.95 -10.07
C ALA A 73 2.35 -3.80 -11.32
N ARG A 74 3.49 -4.47 -11.44
CA ARG A 74 3.68 -5.56 -12.39
C ARG A 74 3.68 -6.88 -11.63
N ILE A 75 2.66 -7.68 -11.90
CA ILE A 75 2.42 -8.94 -11.22
C ILE A 75 2.44 -10.11 -12.20
N ILE A 76 2.74 -11.29 -11.68
CA ILE A 76 2.68 -12.56 -12.40
C ILE A 76 1.71 -13.46 -11.65
N LEU A 77 0.63 -13.87 -12.30
CA LEU A 77 -0.38 -14.77 -11.75
C LEU A 77 0.11 -16.22 -11.74
N ALA A 78 -0.60 -17.09 -11.05
CA ALA A 78 -0.26 -18.51 -10.92
C ALA A 78 -0.25 -19.26 -12.26
N ASP A 79 -0.98 -18.80 -13.26
CA ASP A 79 -1.01 -19.34 -14.62
C ASP A 79 0.13 -18.80 -15.53
N GLY A 80 1.02 -17.96 -14.97
CA GLY A 80 2.12 -17.33 -15.69
C GLY A 80 1.73 -16.03 -16.43
N THR A 81 0.47 -15.60 -16.36
CA THR A 81 0.04 -14.35 -16.99
C THR A 81 0.67 -13.15 -16.30
N ILE A 82 1.23 -12.24 -17.10
CA ILE A 82 1.82 -10.99 -16.62
C ILE A 82 0.80 -9.87 -16.79
N LEU A 83 0.54 -9.12 -15.72
CA LEU A 83 -0.21 -7.88 -15.73
C LEU A 83 0.66 -6.75 -15.23
N ASP A 84 0.90 -5.74 -16.07
CA ASP A 84 1.48 -4.46 -15.66
C ASP A 84 0.35 -3.41 -15.65
N THR A 85 -0.08 -2.97 -14.47
CA THR A 85 -1.21 -2.04 -14.36
C THR A 85 -0.88 -0.63 -14.86
N GLY A 86 0.39 -0.28 -14.95
CA GLY A 86 0.87 0.99 -15.52
C GLY A 86 1.02 0.97 -17.04
N ASP A 87 0.85 -0.19 -17.70
CA ASP A 87 0.91 -0.36 -19.14
C ASP A 87 -0.50 -0.59 -19.72
N LYS A 88 -0.96 0.35 -20.52
CA LYS A 88 -2.29 0.31 -21.13
C LYS A 88 -2.50 -0.93 -22.04
N GLU A 89 -1.46 -1.35 -22.76
CA GLU A 89 -1.56 -2.53 -23.64
C GLU A 89 -1.68 -3.81 -22.82
N SER A 90 -0.88 -3.93 -21.74
CA SER A 90 -0.99 -5.02 -20.81
C SER A 90 -2.37 -5.11 -20.16
N VAL A 91 -2.92 -3.98 -19.71
CA VAL A 91 -4.26 -3.91 -19.12
C VAL A 91 -5.34 -4.29 -20.15
N MET A 92 -5.25 -3.79 -21.38
CA MET A 92 -6.23 -4.14 -22.44
C MET A 92 -6.18 -5.63 -22.79
N SER A 93 -4.98 -6.20 -22.90
CA SER A 93 -4.80 -7.63 -23.13
C SER A 93 -5.38 -8.46 -21.99
N PHE A 94 -5.07 -8.08 -20.75
CA PHE A 94 -5.57 -8.77 -19.55
C PHE A 94 -7.09 -8.73 -19.45
N LYS A 95 -7.71 -7.58 -19.73
CA LYS A 95 -9.19 -7.43 -19.74
C LYS A 95 -9.85 -8.36 -20.76
N LYS A 96 -9.18 -8.70 -21.86
CA LYS A 96 -9.70 -9.66 -22.84
C LYS A 96 -9.54 -11.11 -22.40
N THR A 97 -8.39 -11.47 -21.87
CA THR A 97 -8.05 -12.87 -21.52
C THR A 97 -8.61 -13.31 -20.16
N HIS A 98 -8.79 -12.37 -19.22
CA HIS A 98 -9.22 -12.64 -17.85
C HIS A 98 -10.54 -11.98 -17.49
N LYS A 99 -11.42 -11.80 -18.48
CA LYS A 99 -12.74 -11.17 -18.29
C LYS A 99 -13.54 -11.80 -17.15
N ASP A 100 -13.63 -13.12 -17.10
CA ASP A 100 -14.40 -13.83 -16.08
C ASP A 100 -13.86 -13.60 -14.65
N MET A 101 -12.54 -13.47 -14.50
CA MET A 101 -11.91 -13.14 -13.23
C MET A 101 -12.30 -11.73 -12.79
N LEU A 102 -12.20 -10.77 -13.70
CA LEU A 102 -12.54 -9.36 -13.44
C LEU A 102 -14.02 -9.22 -13.10
N ASP A 103 -14.91 -9.86 -13.88
CA ASP A 103 -16.36 -9.85 -13.63
C ASP A 103 -16.70 -10.40 -12.23
N LYS A 104 -15.98 -11.44 -11.76
CA LYS A 104 -16.15 -12.01 -10.41
C LYS A 104 -15.70 -11.03 -9.34
N LEU A 105 -14.54 -10.38 -9.51
CA LEU A 105 -14.03 -9.39 -8.55
C LEU A 105 -14.97 -8.18 -8.44
N GLU A 106 -15.42 -7.65 -9.58
CA GLU A 106 -16.37 -6.54 -9.62
C GLU A 106 -17.72 -6.91 -9.01
N ASN A 107 -18.16 -8.17 -9.21
CA ASN A 107 -19.38 -8.67 -8.59
C ASN A 107 -19.26 -8.75 -7.05
N ILE A 108 -18.09 -9.14 -6.52
CA ILE A 108 -17.82 -9.09 -5.07
C ILE A 108 -17.93 -7.66 -4.56
N SER A 109 -17.30 -6.68 -5.24
CA SER A 109 -17.40 -5.26 -4.87
C SER A 109 -18.85 -4.78 -4.86
N ARG A 110 -19.63 -5.11 -5.91
CA ARG A 110 -21.06 -4.77 -5.98
C ARG A 110 -21.87 -5.38 -4.82
N LYS A 111 -21.64 -6.66 -4.49
CA LYS A 111 -22.33 -7.34 -3.37
C LYS A 111 -22.00 -6.71 -2.02
N ILE A 112 -20.74 -6.33 -1.79
CA ILE A 112 -20.32 -5.66 -0.56
C ILE A 112 -20.96 -4.27 -0.48
N SER A 113 -20.95 -3.51 -1.58
CA SER A 113 -21.56 -2.17 -1.66
C SER A 113 -23.08 -2.19 -1.45
N ALA A 114 -23.74 -3.26 -1.88
CA ALA A 114 -25.19 -3.47 -1.67
C ALA A 114 -25.54 -3.91 -0.25
N ASN A 115 -24.55 -4.21 0.61
CA ASN A 115 -24.76 -4.60 2.01
C ASN A 115 -24.13 -3.57 2.96
N PRO A 116 -24.90 -2.55 3.44
CA PRO A 116 -24.37 -1.48 4.26
C PRO A 116 -23.69 -1.96 5.55
N ALA A 117 -24.25 -2.96 6.22
CA ALA A 117 -23.70 -3.49 7.46
C ALA A 117 -22.32 -4.16 7.24
N LEU A 118 -22.17 -4.92 6.15
CA LEU A 118 -20.89 -5.53 5.79
C LEU A 118 -19.86 -4.47 5.39
N LYS A 119 -20.28 -3.49 4.58
CA LYS A 119 -19.43 -2.36 4.18
C LYS A 119 -18.91 -1.60 5.40
N GLU A 120 -19.79 -1.23 6.33
CA GLU A 120 -19.41 -0.53 7.57
C GLU A 120 -18.40 -1.34 8.39
N LYS A 121 -18.65 -2.64 8.54
CA LYS A 121 -17.73 -3.55 9.26
C LYS A 121 -16.33 -3.58 8.63
N ILE A 122 -16.25 -3.62 7.30
CA ILE A 122 -14.98 -3.60 6.56
C ILE A 122 -14.27 -2.25 6.76
N VAL A 123 -14.98 -1.13 6.58
CA VAL A 123 -14.43 0.22 6.77
C VAL A 123 -13.89 0.38 8.18
N LYS A 124 -14.66 0.00 9.21
CA LYS A 124 -14.24 0.08 10.60
C LYS A 124 -13.00 -0.76 10.89
N LYS A 125 -12.93 -1.99 10.35
CA LYS A 125 -11.75 -2.85 10.53
C LYS A 125 -10.48 -2.24 9.93
N HIS A 126 -10.58 -1.57 8.78
CA HIS A 126 -9.44 -1.02 8.05
C HIS A 126 -9.19 0.47 8.33
N SER A 127 -9.93 1.09 9.26
CA SER A 127 -9.64 2.44 9.77
C SER A 127 -8.41 2.49 10.70
N ILE A 128 -7.94 1.35 11.16
CA ILE A 128 -6.72 1.18 11.94
C ILE A 128 -5.74 0.29 11.17
N LYS A 129 -4.47 0.28 11.59
CA LYS A 129 -3.45 -0.60 11.01
C LYS A 129 -3.94 -2.05 11.03
N ASN A 130 -3.95 -2.70 9.87
CA ASN A 130 -4.29 -4.09 9.72
C ASN A 130 -3.30 -4.78 8.79
N THR A 131 -2.62 -5.80 9.29
CA THR A 131 -1.66 -6.64 8.56
C THR A 131 -2.09 -8.12 8.60
N SER A 132 -3.34 -8.40 9.00
CA SER A 132 -3.86 -9.75 9.14
C SER A 132 -4.91 -10.06 8.08
N GLY A 133 -4.62 -11.04 7.25
CA GLY A 133 -5.48 -11.45 6.14
C GLY A 133 -5.52 -10.43 4.99
N TYR A 134 -6.33 -10.74 3.99
CA TYR A 134 -6.44 -9.89 2.79
C TYR A 134 -7.09 -8.54 3.08
N GLY A 135 -6.66 -7.52 2.35
CA GLY A 135 -7.21 -6.18 2.39
C GLY A 135 -8.60 -6.09 1.77
N LEU A 136 -9.63 -6.54 2.48
CA LEU A 136 -11.02 -6.54 1.97
C LEU A 136 -11.56 -5.13 1.70
N ASN A 137 -10.94 -4.09 2.26
CA ASN A 137 -11.26 -2.71 1.93
C ASN A 137 -11.08 -2.38 0.44
N THR A 138 -10.27 -3.14 -0.29
CA THR A 138 -10.14 -2.97 -1.74
C THR A 138 -11.48 -3.10 -2.48
N PHE A 139 -12.38 -3.97 -2.01
CA PHE A 139 -13.72 -4.13 -2.61
C PHE A 139 -14.72 -3.03 -2.20
N VAL A 140 -14.36 -2.20 -1.23
CA VAL A 140 -15.12 -1.01 -0.84
C VAL A 140 -14.58 0.23 -1.54
N ASP A 141 -13.25 0.32 -1.65
CA ASP A 141 -12.56 1.50 -2.18
C ASP A 141 -12.57 1.52 -3.73
N TYR A 142 -12.63 0.33 -4.39
CA TYR A 142 -12.53 0.19 -5.84
C TYR A 142 -13.64 -0.68 -6.42
N SER A 143 -14.06 -0.35 -7.65
CA SER A 143 -15.05 -1.10 -8.41
C SER A 143 -14.53 -1.69 -9.73
N ASP A 144 -13.41 -1.17 -10.28
CA ASP A 144 -12.73 -1.74 -11.45
C ASP A 144 -11.88 -2.93 -11.05
N GLY A 145 -11.98 -4.02 -11.78
CA GLY A 145 -11.29 -5.27 -11.47
C GLY A 145 -9.76 -5.16 -11.47
N ILE A 146 -9.16 -4.29 -12.29
CA ILE A 146 -7.70 -4.06 -12.32
C ILE A 146 -7.26 -3.34 -11.05
N ASP A 147 -8.00 -2.31 -10.62
CA ASP A 147 -7.70 -1.61 -9.36
C ASP A 147 -7.88 -2.51 -8.15
N ILE A 148 -8.89 -3.39 -8.17
CA ILE A 148 -9.09 -4.40 -7.13
C ILE A 148 -7.88 -5.33 -7.07
N ILE A 149 -7.42 -5.89 -8.22
CA ILE A 149 -6.24 -6.76 -8.26
C ILE A 149 -5.01 -6.04 -7.72
N LYS A 150 -4.73 -4.82 -8.19
CA LYS A 150 -3.59 -4.02 -7.77
C LYS A 150 -3.54 -3.81 -6.26
N HIS A 151 -4.67 -3.57 -5.62
CA HIS A 151 -4.70 -3.27 -4.19
C HIS A 151 -4.84 -4.50 -3.29
N ILE A 152 -5.48 -5.59 -3.76
CA ILE A 152 -5.63 -6.81 -2.94
C ILE A 152 -4.32 -7.58 -2.79
N ILE A 153 -3.36 -7.40 -3.70
CA ILE A 153 -2.03 -8.00 -3.56
C ILE A 153 -1.23 -7.37 -2.43
N VAL A 154 -1.55 -6.14 -2.05
CA VAL A 154 -0.96 -5.48 -0.89
C VAL A 154 -1.50 -6.13 0.38
N GLY A 155 -0.62 -6.73 1.17
CA GLY A 155 -0.99 -7.48 2.35
C GLY A 155 -1.42 -8.93 2.08
N SER A 156 -1.19 -9.45 0.86
CA SER A 156 -1.53 -10.85 0.50
C SER A 156 -0.46 -11.87 0.87
N GLU A 157 0.67 -11.45 1.42
CA GLU A 157 1.82 -12.30 1.78
C GLU A 157 2.32 -13.16 0.60
N GLY A 158 2.17 -12.67 -0.64
CA GLY A 158 2.57 -13.40 -1.86
C GLY A 158 1.68 -14.57 -2.24
N THR A 159 0.52 -14.74 -1.61
CA THR A 159 -0.37 -15.90 -1.85
C THR A 159 -1.25 -15.73 -3.10
N LEU A 160 -1.42 -14.51 -3.62
CA LEU A 160 -2.31 -14.24 -4.75
C LEU A 160 -1.56 -14.07 -6.07
N ALA A 161 -0.36 -13.51 -6.04
CA ALA A 161 0.48 -13.28 -7.22
C ALA A 161 1.93 -13.05 -6.81
N PHE A 162 2.85 -13.22 -7.76
CA PHE A 162 4.23 -12.77 -7.62
C PHE A 162 4.33 -11.30 -8.06
N LEU A 163 4.81 -10.42 -7.18
CA LEU A 163 5.08 -9.02 -7.50
C LEU A 163 6.49 -8.89 -8.08
N SER A 164 6.60 -8.32 -9.28
CA SER A 164 7.88 -8.09 -9.96
C SER A 164 8.38 -6.66 -9.77
N ASP A 165 7.52 -5.70 -10.04
CA ASP A 165 7.79 -4.28 -9.95
C ASP A 165 6.61 -3.56 -9.29
N VAL A 166 6.87 -2.47 -8.61
CA VAL A 166 5.84 -1.60 -8.05
C VAL A 166 6.18 -0.14 -8.31
N THR A 167 5.19 0.65 -8.66
CA THR A 167 5.29 2.11 -8.68
C THR A 167 4.61 2.65 -7.43
N LEU A 168 5.35 3.39 -6.62
CA LEU A 168 4.85 4.03 -5.41
C LEU A 168 4.77 5.54 -5.61
N ASN A 169 3.68 6.15 -5.17
CA ASN A 169 3.64 7.57 -4.89
C ASN A 169 4.56 7.85 -3.72
N THR A 170 5.42 8.84 -3.88
CA THR A 170 6.37 9.25 -2.83
C THR A 170 5.75 10.32 -1.95
N VAL A 171 6.26 10.46 -0.75
CA VAL A 171 5.84 11.48 0.20
C VAL A 171 6.98 12.44 0.50
N ILE A 172 6.66 13.62 1.01
CA ILE A 172 7.67 14.59 1.44
C ILE A 172 8.44 14.00 2.63
N ASN A 173 9.76 14.12 2.60
CA ASN A 173 10.60 13.81 3.75
C ASN A 173 10.89 15.13 4.50
N PRO A 174 10.26 15.37 5.67
CA PRO A 174 10.47 16.61 6.40
C PRO A 174 11.96 16.83 6.71
N GLN A 175 12.44 18.03 6.46
CA GLN A 175 13.84 18.40 6.76
C GLN A 175 14.11 18.48 8.26
N LEU A 176 13.10 18.94 9.01
CA LEU A 176 13.16 19.05 10.47
C LEU A 176 12.25 18.00 11.09
N LYS A 177 12.79 17.25 12.03
CA LYS A 177 12.06 16.22 12.78
C LYS A 177 12.35 16.40 14.26
N ALA A 178 11.33 16.28 15.09
CA ALA A 178 11.46 16.25 16.53
C ALA A 178 10.84 14.99 17.07
N THR A 179 11.43 14.43 18.13
CA THR A 179 10.88 13.29 18.86
C THR A 179 10.79 13.66 20.31
N SER A 180 9.64 13.45 20.94
CA SER A 180 9.42 13.67 22.36
C SER A 180 8.99 12.39 23.04
N LEU A 181 9.57 12.12 24.22
CA LEU A 181 9.09 11.09 25.12
C LEU A 181 8.27 11.77 26.22
N ILE A 182 6.97 11.44 26.28
CA ILE A 182 6.06 11.97 27.31
C ILE A 182 5.69 10.84 28.26
N ILE A 183 5.90 11.05 29.56
CA ILE A 183 5.59 10.07 30.60
C ILE A 183 4.32 10.51 31.32
N PHE A 184 3.34 9.61 31.36
CA PHE A 184 2.07 9.82 32.06
C PHE A 184 2.01 8.86 33.27
N PRO A 185 1.74 9.38 34.51
CA PRO A 185 1.64 8.50 35.66
C PRO A 185 0.52 7.45 35.55
N PRO A 186 -0.72 7.78 35.23
CA PRO A 186 -1.77 6.81 34.93
C PRO A 186 -1.95 6.59 33.44
N ILE A 187 -2.16 5.33 33.06
CA ILE A 187 -2.36 4.92 31.65
C ILE A 187 -3.60 5.60 31.01
N GLN A 188 -4.62 5.90 31.81
CA GLN A 188 -5.83 6.58 31.33
C GLN A 188 -5.50 7.94 30.71
N ILE A 189 -4.67 8.74 31.37
CA ILE A 189 -4.26 10.06 30.85
C ILE A 189 -3.44 9.92 29.57
N ALA A 190 -2.60 8.88 29.46
CA ALA A 190 -1.89 8.58 28.23
C ALA A 190 -2.86 8.28 27.06
N CYS A 191 -3.90 7.48 27.31
CA CYS A 191 -4.92 7.17 26.32
C CYS A 191 -5.72 8.40 25.87
N GLU A 192 -6.08 9.27 26.82
CA GLU A 192 -6.79 10.54 26.54
C GLU A 192 -5.91 11.48 25.70
N ALA A 193 -4.63 11.62 26.05
CA ALA A 193 -3.69 12.41 25.27
C ALA A 193 -3.52 11.90 23.83
N VAL A 194 -3.41 10.56 23.64
CA VAL A 194 -3.34 9.97 22.29
C VAL A 194 -4.60 10.24 21.48
N GLN A 195 -5.80 10.21 22.11
CA GLN A 195 -7.05 10.54 21.41
C GLN A 195 -7.05 11.97 20.88
N VAL A 196 -6.54 12.93 21.66
CA VAL A 196 -6.43 14.32 21.23
C VAL A 196 -5.38 14.48 20.12
N LEU A 197 -4.15 14.01 20.36
CA LEU A 197 -3.02 14.14 19.44
C LEU A 197 -3.27 13.46 18.07
N ARG A 198 -4.07 12.42 18.04
CA ARG A 198 -4.42 11.71 16.80
C ARG A 198 -5.14 12.60 15.76
N HIS A 199 -5.78 13.66 16.20
CA HIS A 199 -6.57 14.56 15.34
C HIS A 199 -5.82 15.86 15.00
N GLU A 200 -4.63 16.06 15.58
CA GLU A 200 -3.82 17.23 15.26
C GLU A 200 -3.14 17.04 13.89
N PRO A 201 -3.12 18.07 13.04
CA PRO A 201 -2.36 18.05 11.81
C PRO A 201 -0.85 18.06 12.13
N LEU A 202 -0.18 16.97 11.83
CA LEU A 202 1.27 16.81 11.98
C LEU A 202 2.01 17.15 10.68
#